data_081453f98eab87b3ccaed584568ac1ed
#
_entry.id   081453f98eab87b3ccaed584568ac1ed
#
_cell.length_a   1.000
_cell.length_b   1.000
_cell.length_c   1.000
_cell.angle_alpha   90.00
_cell.angle_beta   90.00
_cell.angle_gamma   90.00
#
_symmetry.space_group_name_H-M   'P 1'
#
loop_
_entity.id
_entity.type
_entity.pdbx_description
1 polymer ?
#
loop_
_entity_poly.entity_id
_entity_poly.type
_entity_poly.pdbx_seq_one_letter_code
_entity_poly.pdbx_strand_id
1 'polypeptide(L)'
;MTIGAREEISAAEVPLLNDVVPRSVDFRGRPSVRSKSGCWKSASFIIGAGVAERLSYYGISVNLVNYLTGKLGQPTATAASVLNAWYGTASLLPILGAFLADSFSGRFRMIIASCVLYVSGLSFLSLSAALRSADASKCKPAANYTASCTPDHLQLTFFFFALYLVAIAQGGLTPCVQAFGADQFDEDDEDESESKSSFFNWWYCFSSGVIVVPLFGLTYIQDNVSWELGFGIPAVVMCLTLVVFLVGCPTYRFRVNPGGMNPFVRITLVFVKAVRNWRAHPGPELCEEEGVLPRTGSQFRFLDKALLTRDGWAEDDKVCSVGDVEDARSILRLIPIWFACLGYSIVYAQPATLFTKQIATIDRRVTPSFEMPAASIQLCFITAVVMVCLPLYDRALVPLARKITKTPSGIPTLGRISFGLLLSLSSIVIAALVERRRLSTASQAGLPAGAVVPMSVWWFAPQYVLSGIADVFAMVGLQEFFYGEVPAELKSVGLSMYLSILGIGSLLSSFLISSIQVATSRGGRPGWFADDLNRAHLDYFYWLLAGMSALGFVAFTCFTKSYMYKRTKVHS
;
A
#
# COMPACT_ATOMS: atom_id res chain seq x y z
N MET A 1 -42.62 -56.78 8.71
CA MET A 1 -43.11 -55.73 9.62
C MET A 1 -41.91 -55.17 10.36
N THR A 2 -41.38 -54.08 9.95
CA THR A 2 -40.43 -53.24 10.69
C THR A 2 -40.75 -51.79 10.28
N ILE A 3 -41.42 -51.14 11.19
CA ILE A 3 -41.86 -49.74 11.06
C ILE A 3 -40.64 -48.86 11.39
N GLY A 4 -40.24 -48.04 10.46
CA GLY A 4 -39.19 -47.04 10.65
C GLY A 4 -39.64 -45.98 11.63
N ALA A 5 -38.90 -45.79 12.69
CA ALA A 5 -39.02 -44.59 13.52
C ALA A 5 -38.45 -43.40 12.75
N ARG A 6 -39.32 -42.55 12.26
CA ARG A 6 -38.99 -41.16 11.93
C ARG A 6 -38.77 -40.44 13.27
N GLU A 7 -37.54 -40.10 13.58
CA GLU A 7 -37.26 -39.14 14.63
C GLU A 7 -37.93 -37.83 14.26
N GLU A 8 -38.99 -37.48 14.96
CA GLU A 8 -39.55 -36.13 14.99
C GLU A 8 -38.50 -35.20 15.66
N ILE A 9 -37.74 -34.48 14.85
CA ILE A 9 -36.89 -33.39 15.34
C ILE A 9 -37.84 -32.37 15.99
N SER A 10 -37.74 -32.20 17.30
CA SER A 10 -38.55 -31.31 18.10
C SER A 10 -38.51 -29.90 17.53
N ALA A 11 -39.66 -29.24 17.36
CA ALA A 11 -39.81 -27.87 16.88
C ALA A 11 -39.01 -26.83 17.70
N ALA A 12 -38.50 -27.21 18.88
CA ALA A 12 -37.61 -26.38 19.72
C ALA A 12 -36.12 -26.39 19.25
N GLU A 13 -35.69 -27.39 18.44
CA GLU A 13 -34.33 -27.46 17.91
C GLU A 13 -34.13 -26.70 16.60
N VAL A 14 -35.21 -26.48 15.84
CA VAL A 14 -35.16 -25.77 14.56
C VAL A 14 -34.69 -24.31 14.70
N PRO A 15 -35.09 -23.52 15.71
CA PRO A 15 -34.56 -22.17 15.94
C PRO A 15 -33.07 -22.15 16.31
N LEU A 16 -32.58 -23.19 17.01
CA LEU A 16 -31.17 -23.30 17.42
C LEU A 16 -30.25 -23.62 16.22
N LEU A 17 -30.72 -24.37 15.24
CA LEU A 17 -29.97 -24.64 14.02
C LEU A 17 -29.85 -23.41 13.10
N ASN A 18 -30.86 -22.56 13.04
CA ASN A 18 -30.84 -21.32 12.26
C ASN A 18 -29.98 -20.21 12.89
N ASP A 19 -29.64 -20.29 14.19
CA ASP A 19 -28.79 -19.30 14.86
C ASP A 19 -27.29 -19.66 14.80
N VAL A 20 -26.93 -20.81 14.26
CA VAL A 20 -25.53 -21.24 14.07
C VAL A 20 -25.03 -20.81 12.71
N VAL A 21 -23.87 -20.09 12.70
CA VAL A 21 -23.23 -19.64 11.47
C VAL A 21 -22.39 -20.76 10.86
N PRO A 22 -22.68 -21.19 9.59
CA PRO A 22 -21.92 -22.27 8.95
C PRO A 22 -20.45 -21.94 8.82
N ARG A 23 -19.58 -22.95 8.95
CA ARG A 23 -18.12 -22.83 8.78
C ARG A 23 -17.44 -21.79 9.69
N SER A 24 -18.05 -21.47 10.82
CA SER A 24 -17.54 -20.49 11.76
C SER A 24 -17.57 -21.04 13.19
N VAL A 25 -16.50 -20.76 13.95
CA VAL A 25 -16.37 -21.16 15.37
C VAL A 25 -16.07 -19.95 16.25
N ASP A 26 -16.41 -20.05 17.53
CA ASP A 26 -16.04 -19.08 18.56
C ASP A 26 -14.55 -19.26 18.98
N PHE A 27 -14.08 -18.39 19.88
CA PHE A 27 -12.71 -18.46 20.43
C PHE A 27 -12.41 -19.74 21.23
N ARG A 28 -13.42 -20.56 21.55
CA ARG A 28 -13.32 -21.85 22.25
C ARG A 28 -13.42 -23.04 21.29
N GLY A 29 -13.55 -22.80 20.00
CA GLY A 29 -13.71 -23.86 18.99
C GLY A 29 -15.13 -24.42 18.89
N ARG A 30 -16.14 -23.79 19.49
CA ARG A 30 -17.55 -24.18 19.40
C ARG A 30 -18.21 -23.48 18.21
N PRO A 31 -19.27 -24.06 17.59
CA PRO A 31 -20.01 -23.39 16.53
C PRO A 31 -20.44 -21.98 16.94
N SER A 32 -20.20 -21.01 16.05
CA SER A 32 -20.54 -19.60 16.31
C SER A 32 -22.06 -19.38 16.30
N VAL A 33 -22.58 -18.68 17.30
CA VAL A 33 -23.98 -18.33 17.45
C VAL A 33 -24.20 -16.92 16.96
N ARG A 34 -25.10 -16.71 15.97
CA ARG A 34 -25.34 -15.43 15.28
C ARG A 34 -25.73 -14.29 16.23
N SER A 35 -26.59 -14.55 17.18
CA SER A 35 -27.05 -13.57 18.18
C SER A 35 -25.95 -13.10 19.15
N LYS A 36 -24.87 -13.89 19.34
CA LYS A 36 -23.81 -13.61 20.32
C LYS A 36 -22.50 -13.15 19.70
N SER A 37 -22.26 -13.45 18.43
CA SER A 37 -20.95 -13.23 17.77
C SER A 37 -21.10 -12.61 16.38
N GLY A 38 -20.03 -11.97 15.92
CA GLY A 38 -19.94 -11.43 14.56
C GLY A 38 -20.59 -10.07 14.36
N CYS A 39 -20.88 -9.74 13.12
CA CYS A 39 -21.49 -8.49 12.68
C CYS A 39 -20.80 -7.23 13.21
N TRP A 40 -21.52 -6.14 13.27
CA TRP A 40 -21.05 -4.84 13.75
C TRP A 40 -20.49 -4.86 15.16
N LYS A 41 -20.97 -5.78 16.01
CA LYS A 41 -20.48 -5.95 17.37
C LYS A 41 -19.00 -6.32 17.40
N SER A 42 -18.56 -7.19 16.51
CA SER A 42 -17.17 -7.60 16.35
C SER A 42 -16.39 -6.64 15.44
N ALA A 43 -17.01 -6.20 14.35
CA ALA A 43 -16.41 -5.33 13.35
C ALA A 43 -15.92 -4.00 13.93
N SER A 44 -16.63 -3.42 14.91
CA SER A 44 -16.23 -2.16 15.54
C SER A 44 -14.91 -2.25 16.29
N PHE A 45 -14.64 -3.36 17.01
CA PHE A 45 -13.34 -3.58 17.65
C PHE A 45 -12.22 -3.70 16.63
N ILE A 46 -12.50 -4.34 15.49
CA ILE A 46 -11.53 -4.58 14.42
C ILE A 46 -11.27 -3.28 13.62
N ILE A 47 -12.30 -2.48 13.36
CA ILE A 47 -12.16 -1.14 12.76
C ILE A 47 -11.24 -0.27 13.63
N GLY A 48 -11.44 -0.31 14.98
CA GLY A 48 -10.57 0.40 15.91
C GLY A 48 -9.09 0.05 15.73
N ALA A 49 -8.77 -1.23 15.50
CA ALA A 49 -7.39 -1.68 15.25
C ALA A 49 -6.84 -1.13 13.93
N GLY A 50 -7.64 -1.09 12.87
CA GLY A 50 -7.24 -0.52 11.59
C GLY A 50 -7.05 1.00 11.64
N VAL A 51 -7.90 1.71 12.37
CA VAL A 51 -7.80 3.16 12.58
C VAL A 51 -6.51 3.50 13.34
N ALA A 52 -6.19 2.76 14.40
CA ALA A 52 -4.96 2.97 15.18
C ALA A 52 -3.70 2.67 14.38
N GLU A 53 -3.73 1.64 13.54
CA GLU A 53 -2.63 1.32 12.62
C GLU A 53 -2.39 2.50 11.67
N ARG A 54 -3.43 3.03 11.03
CA ARG A 54 -3.32 4.17 10.12
C ARG A 54 -2.81 5.43 10.82
N LEU A 55 -3.32 5.74 12.02
CA LEU A 55 -2.81 6.85 12.82
C LEU A 55 -1.31 6.70 13.10
N SER A 56 -0.89 5.51 13.51
CA SER A 56 0.50 5.23 13.87
C SER A 56 1.42 5.28 12.66
N TYR A 57 1.02 4.72 11.53
CA TYR A 57 1.77 4.76 10.29
C TYR A 57 1.99 6.18 9.78
N TYR A 58 0.92 6.95 9.66
CA TYR A 58 1.01 8.34 9.21
C TYR A 58 1.69 9.23 10.25
N GLY A 59 1.59 8.90 11.54
CA GLY A 59 2.31 9.57 12.62
C GLY A 59 3.82 9.48 12.50
N ILE A 60 4.34 8.40 11.89
CA ILE A 60 5.77 8.28 11.58
C ILE A 60 6.06 8.89 10.21
N SER A 61 5.34 8.46 9.19
CA SER A 61 5.72 8.61 7.78
C SER A 61 5.68 10.06 7.29
N VAL A 62 4.72 10.86 7.74
CA VAL A 62 4.47 12.22 7.25
C VAL A 62 5.66 13.15 7.48
N ASN A 63 6.30 13.06 8.65
CA ASN A 63 7.35 14.00 9.05
C ASN A 63 8.75 13.37 9.16
N LEU A 64 8.88 12.09 8.79
CA LEU A 64 10.10 11.31 8.98
C LEU A 64 11.31 11.90 8.24
N VAL A 65 11.11 12.44 7.03
CA VAL A 65 12.21 13.08 6.28
C VAL A 65 12.81 14.27 7.03
N ASN A 66 11.98 15.03 7.76
CA ASN A 66 12.44 16.16 8.56
C ASN A 66 13.20 15.70 9.81
N TYR A 67 12.79 14.59 10.43
CA TYR A 67 13.52 13.97 11.52
C TYR A 67 14.91 13.50 11.08
N LEU A 68 14.99 12.77 9.96
CA LEU A 68 16.24 12.25 9.40
C LEU A 68 17.23 13.37 9.09
N THR A 69 16.77 14.45 8.48
CA THR A 69 17.67 15.56 8.11
C THR A 69 17.95 16.52 9.27
N GLY A 70 16.94 16.86 10.08
CA GLY A 70 17.06 17.88 11.13
C GLY A 70 17.65 17.34 12.44
N LYS A 71 17.20 16.15 12.90
CA LYS A 71 17.63 15.58 14.19
C LYS A 71 18.77 14.58 14.04
N LEU A 72 18.75 13.75 12.98
CA LEU A 72 19.81 12.78 12.72
C LEU A 72 20.92 13.32 11.81
N GLY A 73 20.77 14.55 11.27
CA GLY A 73 21.81 15.19 10.46
C GLY A 73 22.14 14.45 9.15
N GLN A 74 21.18 13.63 8.64
CA GLN A 74 21.39 12.90 7.39
C GLN A 74 21.31 13.85 6.19
N PRO A 75 22.19 13.67 5.18
CA PRO A 75 22.07 14.39 3.91
C PRO A 75 20.69 14.19 3.29
N THR A 76 20.17 15.22 2.61
CA THR A 76 18.82 15.19 2.00
C THR A 76 18.62 14.00 1.07
N ALA A 77 19.62 13.67 0.25
CA ALA A 77 19.57 12.50 -0.63
C ALA A 77 19.44 11.20 0.14
N THR A 78 20.25 11.03 1.19
CA THR A 78 20.23 9.84 2.05
C THR A 78 18.88 9.71 2.76
N ALA A 79 18.38 10.80 3.34
CA ALA A 79 17.09 10.82 4.01
C ALA A 79 15.93 10.45 3.07
N ALA A 80 15.90 11.03 1.87
CA ALA A 80 14.88 10.73 0.87
C ALA A 80 14.98 9.28 0.36
N SER A 81 16.20 8.79 0.11
CA SER A 81 16.45 7.42 -0.32
C SER A 81 16.01 6.41 0.74
N VAL A 82 16.42 6.61 1.99
CA VAL A 82 16.06 5.74 3.12
C VAL A 82 14.55 5.72 3.35
N LEU A 83 13.90 6.88 3.28
CA LEU A 83 12.45 6.97 3.45
C LEU A 83 11.70 6.22 2.33
N ASN A 84 12.14 6.39 1.08
CA ASN A 84 11.57 5.65 -0.04
C ASN A 84 11.81 4.13 0.07
N ALA A 85 13.00 3.72 0.56
CA ALA A 85 13.28 2.31 0.82
C ALA A 85 12.37 1.73 1.91
N TRP A 86 12.13 2.50 2.97
CA TRP A 86 11.20 2.11 4.03
C TRP A 86 9.77 2.00 3.53
N TYR A 87 9.27 2.99 2.77
CA TYR A 87 7.94 2.93 2.14
C TYR A 87 7.80 1.73 1.21
N GLY A 88 8.84 1.48 0.39
CA GLY A 88 8.88 0.35 -0.51
C GLY A 88 8.76 -0.98 0.24
N THR A 89 9.55 -1.14 1.29
CA THR A 89 9.53 -2.33 2.15
C THR A 89 8.18 -2.48 2.84
N ALA A 90 7.66 -1.42 3.46
CA ALA A 90 6.37 -1.43 4.14
C ALA A 90 5.19 -1.77 3.20
N SER A 91 5.29 -1.41 1.91
CA SER A 91 4.27 -1.72 0.89
C SER A 91 4.39 -3.13 0.31
N LEU A 92 5.57 -3.79 0.41
CA LEU A 92 5.77 -5.16 -0.08
C LEU A 92 5.50 -6.21 1.00
N LEU A 93 5.80 -5.90 2.26
CA LEU A 93 5.62 -6.82 3.39
C LEU A 93 4.19 -7.33 3.59
N PRO A 94 3.11 -6.58 3.27
CA PRO A 94 1.73 -7.08 3.31
C PRO A 94 1.49 -8.33 2.46
N ILE A 95 2.25 -8.55 1.37
CA ILE A 95 2.17 -9.77 0.56
C ILE A 95 2.61 -10.98 1.39
N LEU A 96 3.76 -10.85 2.07
CA LEU A 96 4.30 -11.89 2.93
C LEU A 96 3.43 -12.09 4.17
N GLY A 97 2.93 -11.01 4.76
CA GLY A 97 2.04 -11.07 5.92
C GLY A 97 0.73 -11.80 5.64
N ALA A 98 0.08 -11.51 4.51
CA ALA A 98 -1.11 -12.22 4.07
C ALA A 98 -0.82 -13.71 3.82
N PHE A 99 0.28 -14.02 3.14
CA PHE A 99 0.71 -15.40 2.89
C PHE A 99 0.93 -16.18 4.20
N LEU A 100 1.67 -15.60 5.15
CA LEU A 100 1.94 -16.24 6.45
C LEU A 100 0.67 -16.42 7.28
N ALA A 101 -0.24 -15.43 7.24
CA ALA A 101 -1.51 -15.50 7.95
C ALA A 101 -2.42 -16.60 7.38
N ASP A 102 -2.58 -16.64 6.06
CA ASP A 102 -3.48 -17.59 5.41
C ASP A 102 -2.90 -19.02 5.37
N SER A 103 -1.55 -19.18 5.38
CA SER A 103 -0.89 -20.49 5.29
C SER A 103 -0.62 -21.15 6.63
N PHE A 104 -0.26 -20.38 7.67
CA PHE A 104 0.32 -20.96 8.89
C PHE A 104 -0.35 -20.51 10.20
N SER A 105 -0.48 -19.20 10.43
CA SER A 105 -0.82 -18.69 11.76
C SER A 105 -2.30 -18.42 11.99
N GLY A 106 -3.05 -18.20 10.92
CA GLY A 106 -4.39 -17.63 10.97
C GLY A 106 -4.38 -16.12 11.24
N ARG A 107 -5.39 -15.42 10.70
CA ARG A 107 -5.46 -13.94 10.72
C ARG A 107 -5.43 -13.35 12.13
N PHE A 108 -6.17 -13.96 13.08
CA PHE A 108 -6.24 -13.47 14.46
C PHE A 108 -4.88 -13.47 15.18
N ARG A 109 -4.14 -14.58 15.11
CA ARG A 109 -2.82 -14.70 15.73
C ARG A 109 -1.81 -13.75 15.07
N MET A 110 -1.91 -13.60 13.76
CA MET A 110 -1.07 -12.66 13.01
C MET A 110 -1.32 -11.22 13.44
N ILE A 111 -2.58 -10.80 13.65
CA ILE A 111 -2.92 -9.47 14.15
C ILE A 111 -2.28 -9.23 15.53
N ILE A 112 -2.40 -10.18 16.47
CA ILE A 112 -1.80 -10.04 17.81
C ILE A 112 -0.27 -9.92 17.72
N ALA A 113 0.39 -10.82 17.01
CA ALA A 113 1.85 -10.80 16.85
C ALA A 113 2.32 -9.47 16.22
N SER A 114 1.62 -9.02 15.17
CA SER A 114 1.91 -7.76 14.51
C SER A 114 1.68 -6.54 15.43
N CYS A 115 0.61 -6.52 16.23
CA CYS A 115 0.39 -5.44 17.21
C CYS A 115 1.51 -5.38 18.25
N VAL A 116 1.95 -6.52 18.78
CA VAL A 116 3.08 -6.57 19.74
C VAL A 116 4.36 -6.04 19.11
N LEU A 117 4.67 -6.46 17.88
CA LEU A 117 5.85 -5.96 17.15
C LEU A 117 5.71 -4.46 16.86
N TYR A 118 4.51 -3.97 16.54
CA TYR A 118 4.25 -2.55 16.27
C TYR A 118 4.48 -1.69 17.51
N VAL A 119 3.91 -2.09 18.66
CA VAL A 119 4.12 -1.43 19.95
C VAL A 119 5.60 -1.41 20.30
N SER A 120 6.31 -2.54 20.13
CA SER A 120 7.75 -2.63 20.41
C SER A 120 8.55 -1.69 19.50
N GLY A 121 8.28 -1.68 18.19
CA GLY A 121 8.94 -0.81 17.23
C GLY A 121 8.74 0.68 17.51
N LEU A 122 7.50 1.09 17.80
CA LEU A 122 7.16 2.48 18.15
C LEU A 122 7.81 2.91 19.49
N SER A 123 7.84 2.01 20.47
CA SER A 123 8.51 2.27 21.76
C SER A 123 10.01 2.43 21.57
N PHE A 124 10.64 1.62 20.72
CA PHE A 124 12.07 1.77 20.39
C PHE A 124 12.35 3.05 19.60
N LEU A 125 11.45 3.49 18.71
CA LEU A 125 11.57 4.79 18.02
C LEU A 125 11.50 5.94 19.02
N SER A 126 10.55 5.92 19.95
CA SER A 126 10.42 6.93 21.02
C SER A 126 11.67 6.95 21.91
N LEU A 127 12.16 5.77 22.31
CA LEU A 127 13.41 5.65 23.09
C LEU A 127 14.62 6.17 22.31
N SER A 128 14.75 5.86 21.03
CA SER A 128 15.83 6.37 20.17
C SER A 128 15.80 7.90 20.10
N ALA A 129 14.61 8.50 19.99
CA ALA A 129 14.46 9.96 19.99
C ALA A 129 14.85 10.57 21.36
N ALA A 130 14.47 9.93 22.47
CA ALA A 130 14.83 10.37 23.83
C ALA A 130 16.35 10.32 24.07
N LEU A 131 17.01 9.24 23.66
CA LEU A 131 18.48 9.12 23.74
C LEU A 131 19.16 10.20 22.90
N ARG A 132 18.65 10.49 21.72
CA ARG A 132 19.18 11.55 20.86
C ARG A 132 19.03 12.94 21.47
N SER A 133 17.89 13.23 22.09
CA SER A 133 17.63 14.47 22.81
C SER A 133 18.58 14.66 24.00
N ALA A 134 18.80 13.60 24.79
CA ALA A 134 19.71 13.59 25.93
C ALA A 134 21.19 13.82 25.52
N ASP A 135 21.63 13.24 24.41
CA ASP A 135 23.00 13.43 23.92
C ASP A 135 23.21 14.82 23.31
N ALA A 136 22.21 15.33 22.57
CA ALA A 136 22.26 16.69 22.05
C ALA A 136 22.37 17.76 23.16
N SER A 137 21.78 17.52 24.33
CA SER A 137 21.89 18.42 25.49
C SER A 137 23.29 18.44 26.12
N LYS A 138 24.10 17.39 25.93
CA LYS A 138 25.47 17.30 26.43
C LYS A 138 26.50 17.94 25.51
N CYS A 139 26.14 18.23 24.27
CA CYS A 139 27.03 18.89 23.31
C CYS A 139 27.17 20.36 23.65
N LYS A 140 28.34 20.76 24.18
CA LYS A 140 28.67 22.19 24.41
C LYS A 140 28.87 22.89 23.06
N PRO A 141 28.29 24.08 22.86
CA PRO A 141 28.57 24.87 21.67
C PRO A 141 30.04 25.27 21.69
N ALA A 142 30.85 24.71 20.80
CA ALA A 142 32.21 25.18 20.58
C ALA A 142 32.12 26.53 19.87
N ALA A 143 32.86 27.52 20.37
CA ALA A 143 32.70 28.94 20.08
C ALA A 143 32.87 29.39 18.62
N ASN A 144 33.19 28.52 17.67
CA ASN A 144 33.47 28.94 16.28
C ASN A 144 33.01 27.99 15.15
N TYR A 145 32.32 26.90 15.44
CA TYR A 145 31.72 26.06 14.39
C TYR A 145 30.40 25.49 14.92
N THR A 146 29.39 25.43 14.06
CA THR A 146 28.16 24.64 14.27
C THR A 146 28.57 23.18 14.46
N ALA A 147 28.91 22.80 15.70
CA ALA A 147 29.14 21.40 16.05
C ALA A 147 27.82 20.67 15.92
N SER A 148 27.51 20.18 14.73
CA SER A 148 26.48 19.19 14.54
C SER A 148 26.99 17.93 15.25
N CYS A 149 26.45 17.63 16.44
CA CYS A 149 26.68 16.33 17.07
C CYS A 149 26.12 15.27 16.13
N THR A 150 26.98 14.68 15.33
CA THR A 150 26.61 13.54 14.50
C THR A 150 26.19 12.40 15.42
N PRO A 151 25.06 11.73 15.15
CA PRO A 151 24.64 10.60 15.94
C PRO A 151 25.69 9.50 15.88
N ASP A 152 25.90 8.80 16.98
CA ASP A 152 26.73 7.62 17.00
C ASP A 152 26.15 6.53 16.08
N HIS A 153 27.01 5.74 15.45
CA HIS A 153 26.60 4.65 14.56
C HIS A 153 25.64 3.68 15.26
N LEU A 154 25.80 3.45 16.55
CA LEU A 154 24.90 2.60 17.32
C LEU A 154 23.49 3.19 17.44
N GLN A 155 23.36 4.49 17.70
CA GLN A 155 22.07 5.18 17.76
C GLN A 155 21.36 5.15 16.41
N LEU A 156 22.09 5.37 15.32
CA LEU A 156 21.56 5.31 13.98
C LEU A 156 21.07 3.91 13.63
N THR A 157 21.86 2.88 13.94
CA THR A 157 21.48 1.48 13.74
C THR A 157 20.24 1.11 14.55
N PHE A 158 20.17 1.53 15.81
CA PHE A 158 19.02 1.28 16.68
C PHE A 158 17.74 1.96 16.15
N PHE A 159 17.85 3.20 15.67
CA PHE A 159 16.74 3.89 15.04
C PHE A 159 16.20 3.15 13.81
N PHE A 160 17.09 2.73 12.89
CA PHE A 160 16.67 2.00 11.71
C PHE A 160 16.12 0.61 12.03
N PHE A 161 16.69 -0.09 12.99
CA PHE A 161 16.15 -1.35 13.49
C PHE A 161 14.70 -1.16 13.96
N ALA A 162 14.44 -0.14 14.78
CA ALA A 162 13.09 0.17 15.26
C ALA A 162 12.15 0.53 14.12
N LEU A 163 12.60 1.32 13.16
CA LEU A 163 11.83 1.75 11.99
C LEU A 163 11.41 0.57 11.10
N TYR A 164 12.34 -0.35 10.81
CA TYR A 164 12.03 -1.55 10.02
C TYR A 164 11.20 -2.57 10.80
N LEU A 165 11.33 -2.63 12.12
CA LEU A 165 10.45 -3.45 12.96
C LEU A 165 8.98 -3.01 12.83
N VAL A 166 8.73 -1.69 12.77
CA VAL A 166 7.39 -1.14 12.48
C VAL A 166 6.91 -1.55 11.08
N ALA A 167 7.77 -1.52 10.06
CA ALA A 167 7.40 -1.95 8.71
C ALA A 167 7.02 -3.44 8.65
N ILE A 168 7.75 -4.31 9.35
CA ILE A 168 7.45 -5.74 9.46
C ILE A 168 6.09 -5.94 10.15
N ALA A 169 5.87 -5.24 11.25
CA ALA A 169 4.61 -5.28 11.98
C ALA A 169 3.41 -4.86 11.13
N GLN A 170 3.55 -3.77 10.38
CA GLN A 170 2.54 -3.28 9.45
C GLN A 170 2.25 -4.31 8.35
N GLY A 171 3.29 -4.97 7.83
CA GLY A 171 3.14 -6.01 6.81
C GLY A 171 2.21 -7.14 7.22
N GLY A 172 2.26 -7.56 8.50
CA GLY A 172 1.34 -8.57 9.03
C GLY A 172 -0.04 -8.02 9.41
N LEU A 173 -0.09 -6.80 9.92
CA LEU A 173 -1.31 -6.21 10.47
C LEU A 173 -2.30 -5.77 9.39
N THR A 174 -1.86 -4.95 8.44
CA THR A 174 -2.72 -4.28 7.46
C THR A 174 -3.60 -5.24 6.64
N PRO A 175 -3.07 -6.32 6.02
CA PRO A 175 -3.92 -7.23 5.25
C PRO A 175 -4.85 -8.05 6.13
N CYS A 176 -4.40 -8.42 7.33
CA CYS A 176 -5.15 -9.31 8.21
C CYS A 176 -6.33 -8.63 8.90
N VAL A 177 -6.19 -7.37 9.33
CA VAL A 177 -7.25 -6.66 10.06
C VAL A 177 -8.48 -6.45 9.19
N GLN A 178 -8.31 -5.97 7.97
CA GLN A 178 -9.43 -5.75 7.05
C GLN A 178 -10.13 -7.06 6.67
N ALA A 179 -9.35 -8.10 6.34
CA ALA A 179 -9.89 -9.39 5.99
C ALA A 179 -10.61 -10.05 7.18
N PHE A 180 -10.04 -10.00 8.39
CA PHE A 180 -10.65 -10.52 9.60
C PHE A 180 -11.94 -9.78 9.97
N GLY A 181 -11.99 -8.45 9.71
CA GLY A 181 -13.21 -7.66 9.86
C GLY A 181 -14.31 -8.10 8.91
N ALA A 182 -13.98 -8.36 7.65
CA ALA A 182 -14.94 -8.87 6.66
C ALA A 182 -15.42 -10.29 6.97
N ASP A 183 -14.58 -11.13 7.59
CA ASP A 183 -14.94 -12.49 8.03
C ASP A 183 -15.96 -12.52 9.18
N GLN A 184 -16.26 -11.37 9.81
CA GLN A 184 -17.27 -11.29 10.87
C GLN A 184 -18.70 -11.30 10.33
N PHE A 185 -18.89 -11.21 9.01
CA PHE A 185 -20.18 -11.20 8.35
C PHE A 185 -20.37 -12.49 7.54
N ASP A 186 -21.54 -13.09 7.66
CA ASP A 186 -21.94 -14.27 6.91
C ASP A 186 -22.40 -13.87 5.49
N GLU A 187 -21.75 -14.42 4.47
CA GLU A 187 -22.10 -14.11 3.06
C GLU A 187 -23.36 -14.84 2.60
N ASP A 188 -23.71 -15.93 3.28
CA ASP A 188 -24.88 -16.75 2.95
C ASP A 188 -26.19 -16.15 3.54
N ASP A 189 -26.07 -15.12 4.39
CA ASP A 189 -27.20 -14.38 4.99
C ASP A 189 -27.34 -13.01 4.32
N GLU A 190 -28.55 -12.68 3.85
CA GLU A 190 -28.82 -11.50 3.05
C GLU A 190 -28.59 -10.19 3.84
N ASP A 191 -29.01 -10.13 5.10
CA ASP A 191 -28.87 -8.98 6.00
C ASP A 191 -27.40 -8.76 6.40
N GLU A 192 -26.66 -9.84 6.68
CA GLU A 192 -25.23 -9.76 7.01
C GLU A 192 -24.38 -9.43 5.79
N SER A 193 -24.76 -9.89 4.60
CA SER A 193 -24.11 -9.57 3.33
C SER A 193 -24.23 -8.08 2.99
N GLU A 194 -25.41 -7.46 3.20
CA GLU A 194 -25.60 -6.01 3.07
C GLU A 194 -24.75 -5.25 4.11
N SER A 195 -24.75 -5.72 5.35
CA SER A 195 -23.92 -5.17 6.43
C SER A 195 -22.43 -5.26 6.12
N LYS A 196 -21.96 -6.30 5.44
CA LYS A 196 -20.57 -6.45 4.97
C LYS A 196 -20.21 -5.38 3.95
N SER A 197 -21.08 -5.06 3.00
CA SER A 197 -20.87 -3.95 2.06
C SER A 197 -20.72 -2.61 2.81
N SER A 198 -21.61 -2.37 3.78
CA SER A 198 -21.54 -1.20 4.66
C SER A 198 -20.24 -1.14 5.48
N PHE A 199 -19.75 -2.29 5.96
CA PHE A 199 -18.47 -2.38 6.67
C PHE A 199 -17.30 -1.83 5.85
N PHE A 200 -17.18 -2.17 4.56
CA PHE A 200 -16.11 -1.66 3.71
C PHE A 200 -16.19 -0.14 3.53
N ASN A 201 -17.40 0.41 3.41
CA ASN A 201 -17.60 1.86 3.32
C ASN A 201 -17.15 2.58 4.60
N TRP A 202 -17.55 2.08 5.77
CA TRP A 202 -17.16 2.63 7.06
C TRP A 202 -15.65 2.43 7.34
N TRP A 203 -15.11 1.26 6.99
CA TRP A 203 -13.68 1.01 7.05
C TRP A 203 -12.88 2.08 6.29
N TYR A 204 -13.27 2.34 5.05
CA TYR A 204 -12.61 3.35 4.23
C TYR A 204 -12.78 4.76 4.80
N CYS A 205 -13.97 5.10 5.26
CA CYS A 205 -14.28 6.39 5.87
C CYS A 205 -13.41 6.66 7.09
N PHE A 206 -13.36 5.73 8.05
CA PHE A 206 -12.57 5.90 9.27
C PHE A 206 -11.07 5.87 9.01
N SER A 207 -10.61 4.99 8.12
CA SER A 207 -9.20 4.90 7.75
C SER A 207 -8.69 6.15 7.04
N SER A 208 -9.53 6.82 6.26
CA SER A 208 -9.18 8.08 5.59
C SER A 208 -9.31 9.26 6.54
N GLY A 209 -10.35 9.31 7.35
CA GLY A 209 -10.60 10.41 8.27
C GLY A 209 -9.54 10.53 9.37
N VAL A 210 -9.01 9.41 9.87
CA VAL A 210 -8.01 9.41 10.94
C VAL A 210 -6.69 10.07 10.52
N ILE A 211 -6.38 10.13 9.23
CA ILE A 211 -5.13 10.72 8.71
C ILE A 211 -4.99 12.20 9.10
N VAL A 212 -6.10 12.90 9.31
CA VAL A 212 -6.10 14.29 9.76
C VAL A 212 -5.42 14.47 11.13
N VAL A 213 -5.54 13.48 12.02
CA VAL A 213 -4.96 13.56 13.38
C VAL A 213 -3.43 13.57 13.35
N PRO A 214 -2.71 12.64 12.72
CA PRO A 214 -1.25 12.73 12.60
C PRO A 214 -0.80 13.92 11.78
N LEU A 215 -1.56 14.29 10.75
CA LEU A 215 -1.23 15.38 9.85
C LEU A 215 -1.08 16.73 10.57
N PHE A 216 -1.99 17.05 11.46
CA PHE A 216 -1.97 18.32 12.19
C PHE A 216 -1.47 18.15 13.63
N GLY A 217 -1.97 17.15 14.35
CA GLY A 217 -1.69 16.96 15.76
C GLY A 217 -0.28 16.40 16.01
N LEU A 218 0.05 15.24 15.44
CA LEU A 218 1.35 14.61 15.71
C LEU A 218 2.50 15.38 15.07
N THR A 219 2.32 15.90 13.83
CA THR A 219 3.34 16.74 13.19
C THR A 219 3.64 17.99 14.00
N TYR A 220 2.60 18.66 14.54
CA TYR A 220 2.78 19.81 15.42
C TYR A 220 3.56 19.43 16.70
N ILE A 221 3.21 18.31 17.33
CA ILE A 221 3.91 17.83 18.54
C ILE A 221 5.37 17.51 18.21
N GLN A 222 5.65 16.85 17.09
CA GLN A 222 7.00 16.50 16.65
C GLN A 222 7.88 17.73 16.40
N ASP A 223 7.34 18.75 15.76
CA ASP A 223 8.11 19.93 15.38
C ASP A 223 8.25 20.93 16.54
N ASN A 224 7.23 21.09 17.39
CA ASN A 224 7.17 22.18 18.37
C ASN A 224 7.30 21.75 19.85
N VAL A 225 7.05 20.46 20.14
CA VAL A 225 7.13 19.95 21.54
C VAL A 225 8.28 18.96 21.68
N SER A 226 8.14 17.75 21.23
CA SER A 226 9.21 16.75 21.20
C SER A 226 8.93 15.59 20.26
N TRP A 227 9.99 15.04 19.66
CA TRP A 227 9.92 13.84 18.82
C TRP A 227 9.67 12.58 19.64
N GLU A 228 10.09 12.54 20.88
CA GLU A 228 9.85 11.43 21.81
C GLU A 228 8.35 11.21 22.00
N LEU A 229 7.61 12.29 22.30
CA LEU A 229 6.15 12.26 22.40
C LEU A 229 5.49 11.96 21.05
N GLY A 230 6.03 12.52 19.96
CA GLY A 230 5.52 12.30 18.60
C GLY A 230 5.54 10.82 18.18
N PHE A 231 6.53 10.04 18.62
CA PHE A 231 6.58 8.59 18.42
C PHE A 231 5.94 7.80 19.57
N GLY A 232 5.94 8.35 20.79
CA GLY A 232 5.38 7.70 21.97
C GLY A 232 3.85 7.64 21.98
N ILE A 233 3.16 8.70 21.51
CA ILE A 233 1.69 8.72 21.45
C ILE A 233 1.16 7.58 20.57
N PRO A 234 1.64 7.35 19.33
CA PRO A 234 1.26 6.18 18.54
C PRO A 234 1.51 4.84 19.24
N ALA A 235 2.60 4.71 20.02
CA ALA A 235 2.89 3.49 20.77
C ALA A 235 1.81 3.22 21.83
N VAL A 236 1.41 4.24 22.58
CA VAL A 236 0.34 4.13 23.56
C VAL A 236 -1.00 3.80 22.91
N VAL A 237 -1.33 4.45 21.78
CA VAL A 237 -2.55 4.17 21.03
C VAL A 237 -2.58 2.72 20.56
N MET A 238 -1.47 2.20 20.01
CA MET A 238 -1.38 0.80 19.57
C MET A 238 -1.47 -0.20 20.74
N CYS A 239 -0.90 0.14 21.89
CA CYS A 239 -1.01 -0.68 23.10
C CYS A 239 -2.46 -0.77 23.58
N LEU A 240 -3.16 0.36 23.69
CA LEU A 240 -4.59 0.41 24.05
C LEU A 240 -5.43 -0.36 23.02
N THR A 241 -5.12 -0.23 21.76
CA THR A 241 -5.81 -0.93 20.68
C THR A 241 -5.64 -2.44 20.78
N LEU A 242 -4.46 -2.94 21.11
CA LEU A 242 -4.24 -4.37 21.36
C LEU A 242 -5.13 -4.86 22.50
N VAL A 243 -5.23 -4.10 23.60
CA VAL A 243 -6.11 -4.44 24.73
C VAL A 243 -7.57 -4.47 24.30
N VAL A 244 -8.04 -3.46 23.57
CA VAL A 244 -9.42 -3.38 23.04
C VAL A 244 -9.72 -4.54 22.10
N PHE A 245 -8.78 -4.87 21.19
CA PHE A 245 -8.92 -6.01 20.29
C PHE A 245 -9.02 -7.34 21.03
N LEU A 246 -8.23 -7.55 22.09
CA LEU A 246 -8.30 -8.76 22.92
C LEU A 246 -9.59 -8.85 23.74
N VAL A 247 -10.10 -7.72 24.25
CA VAL A 247 -11.41 -7.65 24.94
C VAL A 247 -12.55 -8.02 23.99
N GLY A 248 -12.43 -7.70 22.70
CA GLY A 248 -13.40 -8.11 21.67
C GLY A 248 -13.39 -9.61 21.33
N CYS A 249 -12.36 -10.38 21.74
CA CYS A 249 -12.19 -11.79 21.39
C CYS A 249 -13.42 -12.70 21.59
N PRO A 250 -14.20 -12.57 22.69
CA PRO A 250 -15.40 -13.39 22.90
C PRO A 250 -16.50 -13.16 21.85
N THR A 251 -16.45 -12.05 21.11
CA THR A 251 -17.45 -11.72 20.09
C THR A 251 -17.03 -12.17 18.69
N TYR A 252 -15.77 -12.53 18.49
CA TYR A 252 -15.26 -12.83 17.16
C TYR A 252 -15.68 -14.19 16.63
N ARG A 253 -15.90 -14.24 15.32
CA ARG A 253 -16.07 -15.45 14.54
C ARG A 253 -14.74 -15.85 13.89
N PHE A 254 -14.38 -17.09 14.02
CA PHE A 254 -13.18 -17.67 13.43
C PHE A 254 -13.58 -18.60 12.29
N ARG A 255 -13.21 -18.26 11.07
CA ARG A 255 -13.52 -19.05 9.89
C ARG A 255 -12.71 -20.34 9.90
N VAL A 256 -13.39 -21.46 9.74
CA VAL A 256 -12.77 -22.79 9.55
C VAL A 256 -12.56 -23.00 8.07
N ASN A 257 -11.31 -23.00 7.62
CA ASN A 257 -11.00 -23.29 6.22
C ASN A 257 -11.18 -24.80 5.99
N PRO A 258 -12.09 -25.25 5.11
CA PRO A 258 -12.15 -26.65 4.72
C PRO A 258 -10.91 -26.92 3.85
N GLY A 259 -9.86 -27.47 4.43
CA GLY A 259 -8.74 -28.22 3.84
C GLY A 259 -8.21 -27.90 2.43
N GLY A 260 -8.47 -26.72 1.88
CA GLY A 260 -7.99 -26.31 0.57
C GLY A 260 -6.57 -25.76 0.61
N MET A 261 -5.78 -26.06 -0.42
CA MET A 261 -4.43 -25.51 -0.58
C MET A 261 -4.51 -24.00 -0.80
N ASN A 262 -3.63 -23.24 -0.12
CA ASN A 262 -3.57 -21.78 -0.27
C ASN A 262 -3.37 -21.39 -1.76
N PRO A 263 -4.12 -20.42 -2.30
CA PRO A 263 -4.03 -20.01 -3.69
C PRO A 263 -2.60 -19.63 -4.12
N PHE A 264 -1.80 -19.01 -3.25
CA PHE A 264 -0.39 -18.71 -3.54
C PHE A 264 0.45 -19.96 -3.74
N VAL A 265 0.26 -20.98 -2.87
CA VAL A 265 0.96 -22.25 -2.98
C VAL A 265 0.56 -22.96 -4.27
N ARG A 266 -0.73 -22.94 -4.61
CA ARG A 266 -1.29 -23.54 -5.81
C ARG A 266 -0.68 -22.95 -7.09
N ILE A 267 -0.63 -21.62 -7.19
CA ILE A 267 -0.01 -20.93 -8.33
C ILE A 267 1.49 -21.18 -8.39
N THR A 268 2.19 -21.11 -7.25
CA THR A 268 3.63 -21.40 -7.20
C THR A 268 3.91 -22.83 -7.68
N LEU A 269 3.06 -23.78 -7.31
CA LEU A 269 3.19 -25.18 -7.75
C LEU A 269 3.04 -25.30 -9.27
N VAL A 270 2.11 -24.56 -9.90
CA VAL A 270 1.97 -24.52 -11.37
C VAL A 270 3.28 -24.04 -12.03
N PHE A 271 3.88 -22.95 -11.53
CA PHE A 271 5.15 -22.46 -12.08
C PHE A 271 6.30 -23.45 -11.89
N VAL A 272 6.43 -24.02 -10.69
CA VAL A 272 7.46 -25.01 -10.38
C VAL A 272 7.33 -26.24 -11.30
N LYS A 273 6.10 -26.76 -11.47
CA LYS A 273 5.86 -27.90 -12.37
C LYS A 273 6.10 -27.55 -13.83
N ALA A 274 5.66 -26.37 -14.29
CA ALA A 274 5.92 -25.91 -15.65
C ALA A 274 7.42 -25.81 -15.95
N VAL A 275 8.22 -25.29 -15.01
CA VAL A 275 9.69 -25.21 -15.13
C VAL A 275 10.31 -26.61 -15.07
N ARG A 276 9.88 -27.47 -14.14
CA ARG A 276 10.39 -28.84 -14.02
C ARG A 276 10.12 -29.67 -15.29
N ASN A 277 8.97 -29.45 -15.91
CA ASN A 277 8.54 -30.11 -17.13
C ASN A 277 8.95 -29.34 -18.40
N TRP A 278 9.84 -28.34 -18.30
CA TRP A 278 10.23 -27.48 -19.44
C TRP A 278 10.70 -28.25 -20.67
N ARG A 279 11.43 -29.36 -20.45
CA ARG A 279 11.95 -30.23 -21.51
C ARG A 279 11.01 -31.38 -21.90
N ALA A 280 9.91 -31.58 -21.19
CA ALA A 280 8.95 -32.61 -21.53
C ALA A 280 8.19 -32.21 -22.81
N HIS A 281 8.00 -33.19 -23.71
CA HIS A 281 7.16 -33.04 -24.88
C HIS A 281 5.82 -33.71 -24.57
N PRO A 282 4.69 -33.09 -24.90
CA PRO A 282 3.37 -33.76 -24.78
C PRO A 282 3.38 -34.98 -25.70
N GLY A 283 3.11 -36.16 -25.13
CA GLY A 283 2.91 -37.38 -25.91
C GLY A 283 1.65 -37.27 -26.77
N PRO A 284 1.57 -37.98 -27.90
CA PRO A 284 0.42 -37.93 -28.80
C PRO A 284 -0.90 -38.38 -28.15
N GLU A 285 -0.86 -39.20 -27.09
CA GLU A 285 -2.06 -39.70 -26.40
C GLU A 285 -2.83 -38.62 -25.59
N LEU A 286 -2.16 -37.52 -25.19
CA LEU A 286 -2.82 -36.39 -24.49
C LEU A 286 -3.58 -35.44 -25.45
N CYS A 287 -3.44 -35.64 -26.75
CA CYS A 287 -4.13 -34.83 -27.76
C CYS A 287 -5.55 -35.35 -28.09
N GLU A 288 -5.91 -36.56 -27.69
CA GLU A 288 -7.19 -37.21 -28.09
C GLU A 288 -8.23 -37.37 -26.98
N GLU A 289 -7.84 -37.34 -25.69
CA GLU A 289 -8.83 -37.34 -24.62
C GLU A 289 -9.42 -35.95 -24.40
N GLU A 290 -10.57 -35.76 -24.96
CA GLU A 290 -11.65 -34.78 -24.68
C GLU A 290 -11.29 -33.54 -23.86
N GLY A 291 -11.01 -32.43 -24.53
CA GLY A 291 -11.22 -31.08 -23.97
C GLY A 291 -10.16 -30.56 -22.99
N VAL A 292 -9.07 -31.28 -22.72
CA VAL A 292 -8.05 -30.90 -21.72
C VAL A 292 -7.02 -29.91 -22.28
N LEU A 293 -6.84 -29.84 -23.60
CA LEU A 293 -5.95 -28.84 -24.20
C LEU A 293 -6.71 -27.54 -24.52
N PRO A 294 -6.28 -26.40 -23.97
CA PRO A 294 -6.91 -25.13 -24.29
C PRO A 294 -6.79 -24.83 -25.78
N ARG A 295 -7.89 -24.30 -26.33
CA ARG A 295 -8.07 -23.93 -27.74
C ARG A 295 -6.81 -23.25 -28.32
N THR A 296 -6.39 -23.69 -29.48
CA THR A 296 -5.33 -23.14 -30.33
C THR A 296 -5.34 -21.60 -30.32
N GLY A 297 -4.36 -20.99 -29.62
CA GLY A 297 -4.24 -19.52 -29.54
C GLY A 297 -3.92 -18.96 -28.15
N SER A 298 -3.78 -19.79 -27.12
CA SER A 298 -3.50 -19.30 -25.76
C SER A 298 -2.07 -18.74 -25.62
N GLN A 299 -1.96 -17.54 -25.04
CA GLN A 299 -0.68 -16.98 -24.61
C GLN A 299 -0.12 -17.84 -23.47
N PHE A 300 1.24 -17.89 -23.34
CA PHE A 300 1.94 -18.62 -22.27
C PHE A 300 1.76 -20.15 -22.27
N ARG A 301 1.89 -20.78 -23.45
CA ARG A 301 1.82 -22.25 -23.62
C ARG A 301 2.77 -23.05 -22.72
N PHE A 302 3.84 -22.43 -22.22
CA PHE A 302 4.76 -23.12 -21.31
C PHE A 302 4.10 -23.56 -19.99
N LEU A 303 3.02 -22.88 -19.57
CA LEU A 303 2.26 -23.26 -18.38
C LEU A 303 1.46 -24.55 -18.57
N ASP A 304 1.09 -24.90 -19.81
CA ASP A 304 0.38 -26.16 -20.10
C ASP A 304 1.23 -27.38 -19.74
N LYS A 305 2.56 -27.22 -19.69
CA LYS A 305 3.48 -28.26 -19.22
C LYS A 305 3.32 -28.60 -17.73
N ALA A 306 2.66 -27.76 -16.94
CA ALA A 306 2.32 -28.08 -15.55
C ALA A 306 1.27 -29.21 -15.42
N LEU A 307 0.50 -29.45 -16.48
CA LEU A 307 -0.51 -30.51 -16.56
C LEU A 307 0.11 -31.87 -16.92
N LEU A 308 1.35 -31.91 -17.41
CA LEU A 308 2.01 -33.15 -17.81
C LEU A 308 2.43 -33.94 -16.57
N THR A 309 1.90 -35.16 -16.44
CA THR A 309 2.38 -36.17 -15.51
C THR A 309 3.57 -36.90 -16.15
N ARG A 310 4.63 -37.09 -15.39
CA ARG A 310 5.80 -37.85 -15.84
C ARG A 310 5.66 -39.27 -15.37
N ASP A 311 5.61 -40.23 -16.29
CA ASP A 311 5.57 -41.67 -15.96
C ASP A 311 6.66 -42.05 -14.95
N GLY A 312 6.25 -42.65 -13.83
CA GLY A 312 7.16 -43.19 -12.81
C GLY A 312 7.24 -42.44 -11.47
N TRP A 313 6.42 -41.45 -11.21
CA TRP A 313 6.35 -40.77 -9.89
C TRP A 313 5.10 -41.20 -9.12
N ALA A 314 5.31 -41.54 -7.82
CA ALA A 314 4.29 -42.03 -6.92
C ALA A 314 3.01 -41.18 -6.91
N GLU A 315 1.88 -41.81 -6.61
CA GLU A 315 0.50 -41.30 -6.51
C GLU A 315 0.29 -40.03 -5.65
N ASP A 316 1.34 -39.50 -5.03
CA ASP A 316 1.29 -38.40 -4.07
C ASP A 316 1.52 -37.00 -4.70
N ASP A 317 1.82 -36.91 -6.00
CA ASP A 317 2.01 -35.61 -6.67
C ASP A 317 0.64 -35.06 -7.08
N LYS A 318 0.05 -34.18 -6.22
CA LYS A 318 -1.18 -33.45 -6.49
C LYS A 318 -1.15 -32.85 -7.90
N VAL A 319 -1.96 -33.38 -8.79
CA VAL A 319 -2.07 -32.93 -10.18
C VAL A 319 -2.59 -31.49 -10.18
N CYS A 320 -1.90 -30.57 -10.90
CA CYS A 320 -2.44 -29.23 -11.11
C CYS A 320 -3.69 -29.34 -11.98
N SER A 321 -4.77 -28.68 -11.59
CA SER A 321 -5.99 -28.62 -12.40
C SER A 321 -5.81 -27.64 -13.59
N VAL A 322 -6.61 -27.82 -14.63
CA VAL A 322 -6.68 -26.85 -15.75
C VAL A 322 -7.04 -25.46 -15.25
N GLY A 323 -7.89 -25.38 -14.22
CA GLY A 323 -8.23 -24.13 -13.54
C GLY A 323 -7.02 -23.44 -12.92
N ASP A 324 -6.13 -24.19 -12.26
CA ASP A 324 -4.92 -23.62 -11.65
C ASP A 324 -3.97 -23.02 -12.70
N VAL A 325 -3.87 -23.68 -13.86
CA VAL A 325 -3.05 -23.17 -14.99
C VAL A 325 -3.66 -21.91 -15.58
N GLU A 326 -4.99 -21.83 -15.74
CA GLU A 326 -5.66 -20.63 -16.24
C GLU A 326 -5.59 -19.46 -15.23
N ASP A 327 -5.64 -19.77 -13.93
CA ASP A 327 -5.42 -18.80 -12.86
C ASP A 327 -4.00 -18.22 -12.91
N ALA A 328 -2.98 -19.07 -13.07
CA ALA A 328 -1.59 -18.63 -13.24
C ALA A 328 -1.40 -17.80 -14.51
N ARG A 329 -2.08 -18.15 -15.59
CA ARG A 329 -2.08 -17.43 -16.87
C ARG A 329 -2.72 -16.04 -16.75
N SER A 330 -3.82 -15.92 -16.01
CA SER A 330 -4.46 -14.62 -15.77
C SER A 330 -3.53 -13.65 -15.04
N ILE A 331 -2.76 -14.11 -14.06
CA ILE A 331 -1.74 -13.30 -13.38
C ILE A 331 -0.63 -12.85 -14.33
N LEU A 332 -0.11 -13.75 -15.18
CA LEU A 332 0.94 -13.38 -16.14
C LEU A 332 0.50 -12.31 -17.14
N ARG A 333 -0.79 -12.28 -17.50
CA ARG A 333 -1.36 -11.24 -18.38
C ARG A 333 -1.32 -9.86 -17.75
N LEU A 334 -1.27 -9.74 -16.43
CA LEU A 334 -1.23 -8.47 -15.72
C LEU A 334 0.19 -7.88 -15.65
N ILE A 335 1.24 -8.71 -15.80
CA ILE A 335 2.64 -8.30 -15.64
C ILE A 335 3.06 -7.14 -16.56
N PRO A 336 2.73 -7.12 -17.87
CA PRO A 336 3.12 -6.01 -18.74
C PRO A 336 2.52 -4.66 -18.30
N ILE A 337 1.25 -4.67 -17.85
CA ILE A 337 0.58 -3.48 -17.31
C ILE A 337 1.23 -3.05 -15.99
N TRP A 338 1.57 -4.03 -15.14
CA TRP A 338 2.29 -3.81 -13.90
C TRP A 338 3.62 -3.07 -14.11
N PHE A 339 4.45 -3.52 -15.07
CA PHE A 339 5.71 -2.85 -15.42
C PHE A 339 5.49 -1.42 -15.95
N ALA A 340 4.49 -1.21 -16.79
CA ALA A 340 4.19 0.10 -17.35
C ALA A 340 3.78 1.13 -16.27
N CYS A 341 3.19 0.66 -15.15
CA CYS A 341 2.76 1.52 -14.04
C CYS A 341 3.90 1.91 -13.08
N LEU A 342 5.10 1.33 -13.20
CA LEU A 342 6.24 1.69 -12.33
C LEU A 342 6.65 3.16 -12.51
N GLY A 343 6.54 3.72 -13.72
CA GLY A 343 6.81 5.14 -13.96
C GLY A 343 5.93 6.07 -13.12
N TYR A 344 4.64 5.75 -12.99
CA TYR A 344 3.73 6.46 -12.09
C TYR A 344 4.16 6.31 -10.64
N SER A 345 4.48 5.11 -10.21
CA SER A 345 4.80 4.82 -8.82
C SER A 345 6.07 5.52 -8.32
N ILE A 346 7.06 5.72 -9.17
CA ILE A 346 8.26 6.51 -8.84
C ILE A 346 7.88 7.97 -8.60
N VAL A 347 6.98 8.54 -9.40
CA VAL A 347 6.47 9.92 -9.20
C VAL A 347 5.63 10.00 -7.92
N TYR A 348 4.80 8.99 -7.65
CA TYR A 348 3.96 8.89 -6.44
C TYR A 348 4.77 8.94 -5.13
N ALA A 349 6.03 8.53 -5.14
CA ALA A 349 6.90 8.57 -3.97
C ALA A 349 7.43 9.99 -3.64
N GLN A 350 7.37 10.96 -4.56
CA GLN A 350 8.02 12.29 -4.40
C GLN A 350 7.32 13.22 -3.38
N PRO A 351 5.99 13.28 -3.29
CA PRO A 351 5.31 14.13 -2.32
C PRO A 351 5.80 13.95 -0.88
N ALA A 352 5.99 12.72 -0.44
CA ALA A 352 6.42 12.42 0.92
C ALA A 352 7.92 12.69 1.19
N THR A 353 8.71 12.95 0.17
CA THR A 353 10.18 13.07 0.27
C THR A 353 10.67 14.44 -0.21
N LEU A 354 11.02 14.54 -1.49
CA LEU A 354 11.67 15.73 -2.04
C LEU A 354 10.74 16.94 -2.12
N PHE A 355 9.43 16.76 -2.38
CA PHE A 355 8.50 17.88 -2.37
C PHE A 355 8.34 18.48 -0.97
N THR A 356 8.33 17.64 0.08
CA THR A 356 8.32 18.13 1.48
C THR A 356 9.58 18.96 1.78
N LYS A 357 10.75 18.52 1.32
CA LYS A 357 12.00 19.27 1.49
C LYS A 357 12.00 20.58 0.71
N GLN A 358 11.50 20.57 -0.51
CA GLN A 358 11.37 21.74 -1.34
C GLN A 358 10.50 22.82 -0.67
N ILE A 359 9.35 22.44 -0.12
CA ILE A 359 8.45 23.35 0.63
C ILE A 359 9.12 23.91 1.88
N ALA A 360 9.97 23.16 2.55
CA ALA A 360 10.66 23.63 3.74
C ALA A 360 11.59 24.84 3.47
N THR A 361 11.95 25.09 2.21
CA THR A 361 12.85 26.20 1.80
C THR A 361 12.13 27.47 1.35
N ILE A 362 10.80 27.53 1.41
CA ILE A 362 10.00 28.68 0.95
C ILE A 362 9.15 29.28 2.08
N ASP A 363 8.51 30.42 1.79
CA ASP A 363 7.54 31.02 2.71
C ASP A 363 6.26 30.17 2.77
N ARG A 364 6.05 29.54 3.93
CA ARG A 364 4.95 28.57 4.20
C ARG A 364 3.72 29.25 4.83
N ARG A 365 3.69 30.58 4.87
CA ARG A 365 2.53 31.32 5.37
C ARG A 365 1.36 31.18 4.41
N VAL A 366 0.31 30.51 4.88
CA VAL A 366 -0.98 30.39 4.16
C VAL A 366 -1.82 31.63 4.40
N THR A 367 -1.74 32.18 5.61
CA THR A 367 -2.29 33.49 5.99
C THR A 367 -1.21 34.30 6.70
N PRO A 368 -1.36 35.64 6.85
CA PRO A 368 -0.36 36.45 7.55
C PRO A 368 -0.01 35.98 8.97
N SER A 369 -0.94 35.29 9.64
CA SER A 369 -0.81 34.85 11.02
C SER A 369 -0.58 33.34 11.17
N PHE A 370 -0.62 32.56 10.09
CA PHE A 370 -0.54 31.11 10.17
C PHE A 370 0.48 30.51 9.20
N GLU A 371 1.54 29.94 9.75
CA GLU A 371 2.56 29.18 9.03
C GLU A 371 2.29 27.68 9.20
N MET A 372 2.15 26.96 8.08
CA MET A 372 1.86 25.53 8.08
C MET A 372 3.16 24.72 8.05
N PRO A 373 3.25 23.60 8.83
CA PRO A 373 4.38 22.67 8.74
C PRO A 373 4.55 22.13 7.32
N ALA A 374 5.80 22.05 6.82
CA ALA A 374 6.09 21.65 5.44
C ALA A 374 5.48 20.28 5.07
N ALA A 375 5.58 19.31 5.98
CA ALA A 375 5.04 17.97 5.79
C ALA A 375 3.50 17.95 5.70
N SER A 376 2.81 18.86 6.40
CA SER A 376 1.35 18.92 6.40
C SER A 376 0.78 19.53 5.10
N ILE A 377 1.50 20.46 4.46
CA ILE A 377 1.03 21.19 3.27
C ILE A 377 0.68 20.21 2.15
N GLN A 378 1.61 19.34 1.80
CA GLN A 378 1.41 18.36 0.70
C GLN A 378 0.18 17.50 0.94
N LEU A 379 0.07 16.93 2.15
CA LEU A 379 -0.98 15.98 2.47
C LEU A 379 -2.34 16.68 2.56
N CYS A 380 -2.37 17.92 3.04
CA CYS A 380 -3.57 18.77 3.00
C CYS A 380 -4.09 18.96 1.59
N PHE A 381 -3.23 19.40 0.65
CA PHE A 381 -3.65 19.61 -0.73
C PHE A 381 -4.13 18.31 -1.38
N ILE A 382 -3.33 17.22 -1.28
CA ILE A 382 -3.68 15.94 -1.88
C ILE A 382 -4.96 15.39 -1.26
N THR A 383 -5.07 15.35 0.07
CA THR A 383 -6.25 14.81 0.76
C THR A 383 -7.51 15.64 0.46
N ALA A 384 -7.42 16.97 0.49
CA ALA A 384 -8.55 17.83 0.16
C ALA A 384 -9.05 17.60 -1.28
N VAL A 385 -8.12 17.46 -2.23
CA VAL A 385 -8.45 17.16 -3.63
C VAL A 385 -9.12 15.78 -3.75
N VAL A 386 -8.58 14.75 -3.10
CA VAL A 386 -9.17 13.40 -3.12
C VAL A 386 -10.57 13.41 -2.52
N MET A 387 -10.79 14.07 -1.38
CA MET A 387 -12.09 14.16 -0.70
C MET A 387 -13.15 14.89 -1.52
N VAL A 388 -12.76 15.84 -2.37
CA VAL A 388 -13.68 16.55 -3.27
C VAL A 388 -13.86 15.80 -4.58
N CYS A 389 -12.75 15.33 -5.18
CA CYS A 389 -12.79 14.70 -6.51
C CYS A 389 -13.44 13.33 -6.51
N LEU A 390 -13.30 12.53 -5.46
CA LEU A 390 -13.87 11.18 -5.42
C LEU A 390 -15.40 11.19 -5.45
N PRO A 391 -16.12 11.95 -4.60
CA PRO A 391 -17.57 12.09 -4.70
C PRO A 391 -18.04 12.74 -6.02
N LEU A 392 -17.29 13.71 -6.53
CA LEU A 392 -17.60 14.37 -7.81
C LEU A 392 -17.47 13.37 -8.97
N TYR A 393 -16.44 12.54 -8.95
CA TYR A 393 -16.25 11.46 -9.90
C TYR A 393 -17.42 10.48 -9.87
N ASP A 394 -17.78 9.97 -8.70
CA ASP A 394 -18.80 8.95 -8.54
C ASP A 394 -20.22 9.46 -8.86
N ARG A 395 -20.57 10.65 -8.35
CA ARG A 395 -21.93 11.22 -8.49
C ARG A 395 -22.17 12.04 -9.75
N ALA A 396 -21.13 12.59 -10.38
CA ALA A 396 -21.27 13.44 -11.55
C ALA A 396 -20.61 12.84 -12.79
N LEU A 397 -19.32 12.49 -12.74
CA LEU A 397 -18.58 12.04 -13.92
C LEU A 397 -19.00 10.64 -14.41
N VAL A 398 -19.21 9.69 -13.50
CA VAL A 398 -19.64 8.34 -13.87
C VAL A 398 -21.03 8.32 -14.50
N PRO A 399 -22.08 8.98 -13.94
CA PRO A 399 -23.39 9.05 -14.59
C PRO A 399 -23.35 9.78 -15.94
N LEU A 400 -22.57 10.85 -16.06
CA LEU A 400 -22.38 11.56 -17.33
C LEU A 400 -21.70 10.66 -18.37
N ALA A 401 -20.64 9.98 -17.97
CA ALA A 401 -19.94 9.04 -18.83
C ALA A 401 -20.83 7.88 -19.28
N ARG A 402 -21.66 7.32 -18.40
CA ARG A 402 -22.65 6.29 -18.75
C ARG A 402 -23.62 6.75 -19.84
N LYS A 403 -24.08 8.01 -19.79
CA LYS A 403 -24.95 8.59 -20.81
C LYS A 403 -24.27 8.71 -22.16
N ILE A 404 -22.95 9.00 -22.18
CA ILE A 404 -22.17 9.19 -23.40
C ILE A 404 -21.68 7.86 -23.96
N THR A 405 -21.10 7.00 -23.12
CA THR A 405 -20.45 5.74 -23.55
C THR A 405 -21.42 4.58 -23.67
N LYS A 406 -22.63 4.69 -23.11
CA LYS A 406 -23.64 3.61 -23.02
C LYS A 406 -23.12 2.32 -22.36
N THR A 407 -22.01 2.40 -21.62
CA THR A 407 -21.44 1.25 -20.89
C THR A 407 -21.84 1.31 -19.41
N PRO A 408 -22.13 0.17 -18.76
CA PRO A 408 -22.55 0.13 -17.34
C PRO A 408 -21.51 0.73 -16.40
N SER A 409 -20.22 0.54 -16.69
CA SER A 409 -19.09 1.07 -15.92
C SER A 409 -18.82 2.56 -16.18
N GLY A 410 -19.46 3.18 -17.20
CA GLY A 410 -19.22 4.57 -17.60
C GLY A 410 -17.87 4.77 -18.27
N ILE A 411 -16.80 4.81 -17.49
CA ILE A 411 -15.42 4.95 -18.00
C ILE A 411 -14.73 3.58 -17.89
N PRO A 412 -14.16 3.04 -18.99
CA PRO A 412 -13.37 1.81 -18.91
C PRO A 412 -12.20 1.96 -17.93
N THR A 413 -12.00 0.97 -17.06
CA THR A 413 -10.98 1.02 -15.97
C THR A 413 -9.58 1.33 -16.50
N LEU A 414 -9.18 0.75 -17.64
CA LEU A 414 -7.89 1.04 -18.29
C LEU A 414 -7.81 2.48 -18.81
N GLY A 415 -8.90 3.04 -19.33
CA GLY A 415 -8.98 4.45 -19.74
C GLY A 415 -8.86 5.40 -18.54
N ARG A 416 -9.49 5.04 -17.41
CA ARG A 416 -9.37 5.75 -16.14
C ARG A 416 -7.91 5.78 -15.66
N ILE A 417 -7.23 4.65 -15.67
CA ILE A 417 -5.81 4.55 -15.31
C ILE A 417 -4.95 5.40 -16.24
N SER A 418 -5.16 5.32 -17.58
CA SER A 418 -4.43 6.13 -18.57
C SER A 418 -4.54 7.62 -18.27
N PHE A 419 -5.72 8.11 -17.93
CA PHE A 419 -5.94 9.51 -17.60
C PHE A 419 -5.19 9.90 -16.31
N GLY A 420 -5.21 9.03 -15.27
CA GLY A 420 -4.45 9.23 -14.04
C GLY A 420 -2.93 9.28 -14.28
N LEU A 421 -2.39 8.40 -15.13
CA LEU A 421 -0.98 8.42 -15.52
C LEU A 421 -0.58 9.71 -16.23
N LEU A 422 -1.43 10.22 -17.12
CA LEU A 422 -1.21 11.50 -17.82
C LEU A 422 -1.19 12.69 -16.84
N LEU A 423 -2.11 12.70 -15.87
CA LEU A 423 -2.13 13.74 -14.83
C LEU A 423 -0.90 13.69 -13.92
N SER A 424 -0.44 12.49 -13.57
CA SER A 424 0.80 12.29 -12.80
C SER A 424 2.03 12.80 -13.57
N LEU A 425 2.11 12.52 -14.88
CA LEU A 425 3.15 13.07 -15.75
C LEU A 425 3.08 14.60 -15.78
N SER A 426 1.89 15.17 -15.90
CA SER A 426 1.70 16.63 -15.89
C SER A 426 2.12 17.26 -14.55
N SER A 427 1.83 16.60 -13.44
CA SER A 427 2.22 17.03 -12.10
C SER A 427 3.74 17.15 -11.95
N ILE A 428 4.50 16.13 -12.37
CA ILE A 428 5.97 16.12 -12.23
C ILE A 428 6.63 17.14 -13.19
N VAL A 429 6.06 17.39 -14.37
CA VAL A 429 6.51 18.45 -15.28
C VAL A 429 6.32 19.81 -14.64
N ILE A 430 5.16 20.06 -14.02
CA ILE A 430 4.90 21.32 -13.29
C ILE A 430 5.87 21.44 -12.11
N ALA A 431 6.13 20.36 -11.37
CA ALA A 431 7.10 20.37 -10.29
C ALA A 431 8.50 20.78 -10.77
N ALA A 432 8.95 20.28 -11.92
CA ALA A 432 10.22 20.66 -12.54
C ALA A 432 10.26 22.16 -12.90
N LEU A 433 9.19 22.70 -13.46
CA LEU A 433 9.08 24.12 -13.82
C LEU A 433 9.04 25.03 -12.58
N VAL A 434 8.30 24.63 -11.55
CA VAL A 434 8.21 25.36 -10.27
C VAL A 434 9.56 25.36 -9.56
N GLU A 435 10.28 24.24 -9.57
CA GLU A 435 11.62 24.15 -9.00
C GLU A 435 12.61 25.05 -9.73
N ARG A 436 12.61 25.04 -11.05
CA ARG A 436 13.44 25.93 -11.85
C ARG A 436 13.17 27.40 -11.52
N ARG A 437 11.89 27.79 -11.32
CA ARG A 437 11.51 29.13 -10.88
C ARG A 437 12.03 29.44 -9.48
N ARG A 438 11.90 28.49 -8.53
CA ARG A 438 12.41 28.64 -7.16
C ARG A 438 13.92 28.91 -7.15
N LEU A 439 14.69 28.10 -7.89
CA LEU A 439 16.14 28.26 -8.01
C LEU A 439 16.52 29.61 -8.64
N SER A 440 15.79 30.05 -9.68
CA SER A 440 15.99 31.36 -10.30
C SER A 440 15.71 32.51 -9.31
N THR A 441 14.64 32.41 -8.52
CA THR A 441 14.30 33.41 -7.48
C THR A 441 15.37 33.46 -6.39
N ALA A 442 15.86 32.31 -5.94
CA ALA A 442 16.94 32.21 -4.94
C ALA A 442 18.24 32.84 -5.45
N SER A 443 18.59 32.59 -6.71
CA SER A 443 19.80 33.13 -7.35
C SER A 443 19.69 34.65 -7.55
N GLN A 444 18.56 35.17 -8.03
CA GLN A 444 18.32 36.59 -8.24
C GLN A 444 18.33 37.39 -6.93
N ALA A 445 17.83 36.81 -5.86
CA ALA A 445 17.82 37.43 -4.53
C ALA A 445 19.19 37.36 -3.82
N GLY A 446 20.20 36.67 -4.40
CA GLY A 446 21.55 36.52 -3.79
C GLY A 446 21.52 35.88 -2.41
N LEU A 447 20.61 34.94 -2.16
CA LEU A 447 20.35 34.40 -0.84
C LEU A 447 21.54 33.61 -0.32
N PRO A 448 21.88 33.72 0.99
CA PRO A 448 22.86 32.87 1.60
C PRO A 448 22.35 31.43 1.68
N ALA A 449 23.29 30.50 1.91
CA ALA A 449 22.97 29.08 2.06
C ALA A 449 21.90 28.85 3.15
N GLY A 450 20.88 28.04 2.84
CA GLY A 450 19.81 27.71 3.76
C GLY A 450 18.75 28.81 4.01
N ALA A 451 18.84 29.96 3.33
CA ALA A 451 17.86 31.02 3.48
C ALA A 451 16.51 30.65 2.85
N VAL A 452 15.45 31.16 3.45
CA VAL A 452 14.08 31.00 2.93
C VAL A 452 13.90 31.81 1.65
N VAL A 453 13.50 31.15 0.57
CA VAL A 453 13.25 31.79 -0.73
C VAL A 453 11.95 32.58 -0.64
N PRO A 454 11.92 33.88 -1.08
CA PRO A 454 10.73 34.72 -1.06
C PRO A 454 9.74 34.30 -2.15
N MET A 455 9.21 33.10 -2.03
CA MET A 455 8.26 32.49 -2.95
C MET A 455 7.11 31.89 -2.13
N SER A 456 5.88 32.26 -2.50
CA SER A 456 4.69 31.77 -1.80
C SER A 456 4.44 30.29 -2.04
N VAL A 457 3.96 29.59 -1.01
CA VAL A 457 3.54 28.18 -1.05
C VAL A 457 2.50 27.88 -2.14
N TRP A 458 1.69 28.84 -2.54
CA TRP A 458 0.67 28.67 -3.57
C TRP A 458 1.21 28.33 -4.96
N TRP A 459 2.50 28.58 -5.24
CA TRP A 459 3.15 28.13 -6.47
C TRP A 459 3.23 26.60 -6.57
N PHE A 460 3.18 25.91 -5.44
CA PHE A 460 3.21 24.45 -5.37
C PHE A 460 1.82 23.81 -5.45
N ALA A 461 0.75 24.59 -5.28
CA ALA A 461 -0.62 24.08 -5.32
C ALA A 461 -0.95 23.31 -6.62
N PRO A 462 -0.59 23.77 -7.84
CA PRO A 462 -0.92 23.04 -9.06
C PRO A 462 -0.34 21.62 -9.11
N GLN A 463 0.92 21.43 -8.69
CA GLN A 463 1.53 20.09 -8.68
C GLN A 463 0.84 19.14 -7.70
N TYR A 464 0.42 19.61 -6.52
CA TYR A 464 -0.29 18.77 -5.53
C TYR A 464 -1.73 18.49 -5.92
N VAL A 465 -2.41 19.48 -6.51
CA VAL A 465 -3.78 19.29 -7.03
C VAL A 465 -3.79 18.21 -8.11
N LEU A 466 -2.86 18.31 -9.08
CA LEU A 466 -2.75 17.31 -10.13
C LEU A 466 -2.34 15.94 -9.59
N SER A 467 -1.44 15.87 -8.59
CA SER A 467 -1.11 14.60 -7.92
C SER A 467 -2.34 13.99 -7.25
N GLY A 468 -3.13 14.77 -6.50
CA GLY A 468 -4.35 14.28 -5.87
C GLY A 468 -5.40 13.80 -6.87
N ILE A 469 -5.59 14.50 -7.99
CA ILE A 469 -6.50 14.04 -9.05
C ILE A 469 -5.94 12.76 -9.70
N ALA A 470 -4.63 12.71 -9.97
CA ALA A 470 -3.97 11.52 -10.52
C ALA A 470 -4.19 10.30 -9.62
N ASP A 471 -4.11 10.47 -8.29
CA ASP A 471 -4.34 9.39 -7.33
C ASP A 471 -5.78 8.86 -7.39
N VAL A 472 -6.79 9.73 -7.50
CA VAL A 472 -8.20 9.32 -7.66
C VAL A 472 -8.39 8.46 -8.92
N PHE A 473 -7.73 8.81 -10.01
CA PHE A 473 -7.90 8.08 -11.28
C PHE A 473 -6.96 6.87 -11.39
N ALA A 474 -5.68 7.03 -11.10
CA ALA A 474 -4.70 5.96 -11.24
C ALA A 474 -4.76 4.94 -10.11
N MET A 475 -4.65 5.35 -8.82
CA MET A 475 -4.60 4.39 -7.71
C MET A 475 -5.88 3.59 -7.58
N VAL A 476 -7.04 4.27 -7.56
CA VAL A 476 -8.32 3.57 -7.43
C VAL A 476 -8.58 2.71 -8.67
N GLY A 477 -8.21 3.22 -9.87
CA GLY A 477 -8.31 2.45 -11.11
C GLY A 477 -7.41 1.20 -11.11
N LEU A 478 -6.16 1.31 -10.65
CA LEU A 478 -5.23 0.18 -10.53
C LEU A 478 -5.74 -0.86 -9.52
N GLN A 479 -6.20 -0.41 -8.36
CA GLN A 479 -6.75 -1.29 -7.35
C GLN A 479 -7.96 -2.08 -7.90
N GLU A 480 -8.89 -1.39 -8.55
CA GLU A 480 -10.08 -1.98 -9.19
C GLU A 480 -9.66 -2.97 -10.29
N PHE A 481 -8.72 -2.59 -11.15
CA PHE A 481 -8.23 -3.42 -12.25
C PHE A 481 -7.59 -4.71 -11.75
N PHE A 482 -6.57 -4.62 -10.89
CA PHE A 482 -5.87 -5.79 -10.38
C PHE A 482 -6.76 -6.70 -9.51
N TYR A 483 -7.73 -6.13 -8.81
CA TYR A 483 -8.72 -6.89 -8.05
C TYR A 483 -9.75 -7.57 -8.97
N GLY A 484 -10.19 -6.89 -10.04
CA GLY A 484 -11.25 -7.37 -10.93
C GLY A 484 -10.80 -8.44 -11.94
N GLU A 485 -9.54 -8.36 -12.40
CA GLU A 485 -9.04 -9.25 -13.48
C GLU A 485 -8.54 -10.61 -12.99
N VAL A 486 -8.51 -10.86 -11.68
CA VAL A 486 -8.17 -12.15 -11.09
C VAL A 486 -9.41 -12.89 -10.59
N PRO A 487 -9.40 -14.24 -10.60
CA PRO A 487 -10.49 -15.06 -10.05
C PRO A 487 -10.79 -14.75 -8.59
N ALA A 488 -11.99 -15.11 -8.12
CA ALA A 488 -12.46 -14.79 -6.76
C ALA A 488 -11.52 -15.29 -5.66
N GLU A 489 -10.91 -16.46 -5.84
CA GLU A 489 -9.97 -17.07 -4.90
C GLU A 489 -8.61 -16.36 -4.86
N LEU A 490 -8.26 -15.61 -5.92
CA LEU A 490 -6.98 -14.94 -6.12
C LEU A 490 -7.04 -13.42 -5.89
N LYS A 491 -8.13 -12.89 -5.39
CA LYS A 491 -8.30 -11.44 -5.18
C LYS A 491 -7.24 -10.84 -4.24
N SER A 492 -6.78 -11.61 -3.25
CA SER A 492 -5.64 -11.23 -2.40
C SER A 492 -4.34 -11.10 -3.21
N VAL A 493 -4.12 -11.96 -4.21
CA VAL A 493 -2.98 -11.88 -5.13
C VAL A 493 -3.07 -10.62 -5.98
N GLY A 494 -4.23 -10.33 -6.54
CA GLY A 494 -4.47 -9.11 -7.32
C GLY A 494 -4.16 -7.84 -6.53
N LEU A 495 -4.68 -7.71 -5.31
CA LEU A 495 -4.37 -6.59 -4.42
C LEU A 495 -2.88 -6.52 -4.07
N SER A 496 -2.24 -7.67 -3.86
CA SER A 496 -0.80 -7.73 -3.61
C SER A 496 0.02 -7.25 -4.80
N MET A 497 -0.38 -7.58 -6.02
CA MET A 497 0.25 -7.05 -7.25
C MET A 497 0.11 -5.53 -7.35
N TYR A 498 -1.07 -4.98 -7.04
CA TYR A 498 -1.26 -3.54 -6.97
C TYR A 498 -0.33 -2.87 -5.94
N LEU A 499 -0.29 -3.37 -4.71
CA LEU A 499 0.58 -2.83 -3.65
C LEU A 499 2.07 -2.93 -4.02
N SER A 500 2.46 -4.00 -4.72
CA SER A 500 3.86 -4.18 -5.17
C SER A 500 4.30 -3.14 -6.20
N ILE A 501 3.39 -2.57 -7.00
CA ILE A 501 3.71 -1.43 -7.88
C ILE A 501 4.24 -0.27 -7.04
N LEU A 502 3.49 0.10 -5.98
CA LEU A 502 3.87 1.21 -5.10
C LEU A 502 5.17 0.92 -4.35
N GLY A 503 5.30 -0.31 -3.84
CA GLY A 503 6.49 -0.75 -3.13
C GLY A 503 7.75 -0.72 -3.99
N ILE A 504 7.71 -1.34 -5.16
CA ILE A 504 8.85 -1.39 -6.08
C ILE A 504 9.16 -0.01 -6.66
N GLY A 505 8.13 0.81 -6.98
CA GLY A 505 8.35 2.18 -7.40
C GLY A 505 9.09 3.03 -6.37
N SER A 506 8.75 2.88 -5.07
CA SER A 506 9.45 3.56 -3.98
C SER A 506 10.90 3.07 -3.85
N LEU A 507 11.17 1.75 -3.98
CA LEU A 507 12.53 1.21 -4.00
C LEU A 507 13.34 1.70 -5.20
N LEU A 508 12.72 1.76 -6.40
CA LEU A 508 13.35 2.33 -7.58
C LEU A 508 13.68 3.82 -7.39
N SER A 509 12.78 4.59 -6.80
CA SER A 509 13.05 5.99 -6.43
C SER A 509 14.25 6.11 -5.48
N SER A 510 14.31 5.25 -4.45
CA SER A 510 15.46 5.17 -3.53
C SER A 510 16.77 4.91 -4.27
N PHE A 511 16.76 3.90 -5.15
CA PHE A 511 17.92 3.52 -5.95
C PHE A 511 18.37 4.66 -6.90
N LEU A 512 17.43 5.31 -7.57
CA LEU A 512 17.71 6.44 -8.47
C LEU A 512 18.35 7.61 -7.72
N ILE A 513 17.78 8.02 -6.59
CA ILE A 513 18.33 9.12 -5.77
C ILE A 513 19.77 8.80 -5.35
N SER A 514 20.01 7.60 -4.81
CA SER A 514 21.33 7.18 -4.36
C SER A 514 22.35 7.12 -5.50
N SER A 515 21.96 6.52 -6.63
CA SER A 515 22.85 6.37 -7.80
C SER A 515 23.21 7.73 -8.43
N ILE A 516 22.25 8.63 -8.55
CA ILE A 516 22.46 9.98 -9.10
C ILE A 516 23.35 10.79 -8.14
N GLN A 517 23.10 10.71 -6.83
CA GLN A 517 23.93 11.41 -5.85
C GLN A 517 25.40 10.96 -5.95
N VAL A 518 25.65 9.67 -6.00
CA VAL A 518 27.03 9.14 -6.16
C VAL A 518 27.65 9.57 -7.50
N ALA A 519 26.88 9.57 -8.58
CA ALA A 519 27.38 9.95 -9.90
C ALA A 519 27.69 11.44 -10.01
N THR A 520 26.86 12.31 -9.39
CA THR A 520 26.95 13.78 -9.55
C THR A 520 27.83 14.46 -8.50
N SER A 521 28.08 13.83 -7.33
CA SER A 521 28.93 14.39 -6.27
C SER A 521 30.43 14.08 -6.47
N ARG A 522 30.84 13.39 -7.56
CA ARG A 522 32.23 13.10 -7.86
C ARG A 522 33.03 14.37 -8.16
N GLY A 523 34.21 14.49 -7.60
CA GLY A 523 35.13 15.61 -7.87
C GLY A 523 34.87 16.87 -7.04
N GLY A 524 34.20 16.76 -5.87
CA GLY A 524 33.96 17.90 -4.97
C GLY A 524 32.91 18.91 -5.45
N ARG A 525 32.17 18.58 -6.52
CA ARG A 525 31.04 19.40 -6.99
C ARG A 525 29.78 19.10 -6.16
N PRO A 526 28.94 20.12 -5.88
CA PRO A 526 27.64 19.89 -5.27
C PRO A 526 26.83 18.97 -6.20
N GLY A 527 26.38 17.82 -5.67
CA GLY A 527 25.51 16.89 -6.43
C GLY A 527 24.12 17.48 -6.69
N TRP A 528 23.30 16.78 -7.46
CA TRP A 528 21.91 17.20 -7.71
C TRP A 528 21.08 17.34 -6.44
N PHE A 529 21.41 16.63 -5.40
CA PHE A 529 20.73 16.61 -4.09
C PHE A 529 21.64 17.24 -3.00
N ALA A 530 22.20 18.42 -3.28
CA ALA A 530 22.98 19.14 -2.26
C ALA A 530 22.12 19.43 -1.03
N ASP A 531 22.74 19.45 0.16
CA ASP A 531 22.04 19.73 1.43
C ASP A 531 21.43 21.13 1.45
N ASP A 532 22.12 22.10 0.84
CA ASP A 532 21.53 23.39 0.51
C ASP A 532 20.73 23.28 -0.81
N LEU A 533 19.41 23.15 -0.68
CA LEU A 533 18.52 23.05 -1.82
C LEU A 533 18.51 24.28 -2.74
N ASN A 534 19.04 25.41 -2.30
CA ASN A 534 19.18 26.60 -3.15
C ASN A 534 20.34 26.46 -4.16
N ARG A 535 21.23 25.46 -3.95
CA ARG A 535 22.33 25.09 -4.85
C ARG A 535 22.16 23.73 -5.47
N ALA A 536 21.10 23.00 -5.12
CA ALA A 536 20.77 21.69 -5.65
C ALA A 536 20.12 21.80 -7.04
N HIS A 537 20.06 20.70 -7.78
CA HIS A 537 19.44 20.61 -9.11
C HIS A 537 18.29 19.61 -9.12
N LEU A 538 17.31 19.80 -8.21
CA LEU A 538 16.11 18.95 -8.17
C LEU A 538 15.28 19.06 -9.45
N ASP A 539 15.36 20.17 -10.18
CA ASP A 539 14.73 20.36 -11.47
C ASP A 539 15.19 19.30 -12.48
N TYR A 540 16.49 18.95 -12.54
CA TYR A 540 17.00 17.90 -13.43
C TYR A 540 16.45 16.53 -13.06
N PHE A 541 16.36 16.24 -11.75
CA PHE A 541 15.77 15.00 -11.28
C PHE A 541 14.29 14.89 -11.67
N TYR A 542 13.52 15.95 -11.50
CA TYR A 542 12.11 15.95 -11.89
C TYR A 542 11.92 15.81 -13.41
N TRP A 543 12.79 16.39 -14.24
CA TRP A 543 12.78 16.14 -15.68
C TRP A 543 13.10 14.69 -16.04
N LEU A 544 14.04 14.06 -15.33
CA LEU A 544 14.32 12.62 -15.49
C LEU A 544 13.09 11.79 -15.15
N LEU A 545 12.42 12.07 -14.05
CA LEU A 545 11.19 11.37 -13.66
C LEU A 545 10.05 11.60 -14.66
N ALA A 546 9.94 12.80 -15.22
CA ALA A 546 8.97 13.10 -16.28
C ALA A 546 9.24 12.23 -17.54
N GLY A 547 10.49 12.07 -17.93
CA GLY A 547 10.89 11.17 -19.01
C GLY A 547 10.52 9.71 -18.75
N MET A 548 10.82 9.21 -17.56
CA MET A 548 10.46 7.83 -17.15
C MET A 548 8.95 7.62 -17.09
N SER A 549 8.21 8.60 -16.56
CA SER A 549 6.74 8.56 -16.50
C SER A 549 6.12 8.58 -17.90
N ALA A 550 6.67 9.38 -18.81
CA ALA A 550 6.23 9.44 -20.21
C ALA A 550 6.45 8.09 -20.93
N LEU A 551 7.60 7.46 -20.73
CA LEU A 551 7.88 6.11 -21.27
C LEU A 551 6.90 5.07 -20.70
N GLY A 552 6.63 5.11 -19.38
CA GLY A 552 5.63 4.27 -18.73
C GLY A 552 4.23 4.48 -19.30
N PHE A 553 3.82 5.72 -19.53
CA PHE A 553 2.53 6.06 -20.14
C PHE A 553 2.40 5.53 -21.58
N VAL A 554 3.43 5.66 -22.41
CA VAL A 554 3.46 5.10 -23.77
C VAL A 554 3.38 3.58 -23.74
N ALA A 555 4.17 2.93 -22.88
CA ALA A 555 4.12 1.47 -22.70
C ALA A 555 2.73 1.01 -22.24
N PHE A 556 2.13 1.70 -21.26
CA PHE A 556 0.79 1.41 -20.77
C PHE A 556 -0.26 1.49 -21.89
N THR A 557 -0.24 2.55 -22.70
CA THR A 557 -1.18 2.71 -23.82
C THR A 557 -1.01 1.63 -24.89
N CYS A 558 0.23 1.20 -25.17
CA CYS A 558 0.52 0.10 -26.08
C CYS A 558 -0.02 -1.25 -25.56
N PHE A 559 0.24 -1.56 -24.28
CA PHE A 559 -0.24 -2.81 -23.66
C PHE A 559 -1.76 -2.83 -23.51
N THR A 560 -2.37 -1.70 -23.19
CA THR A 560 -3.84 -1.58 -23.07
C THR A 560 -4.55 -1.87 -24.39
N LYS A 561 -4.02 -1.39 -25.51
CA LYS A 561 -4.58 -1.72 -26.84
C LYS A 561 -4.54 -3.23 -27.12
N SER A 562 -3.45 -3.90 -26.76
CA SER A 562 -3.33 -5.36 -26.91
C SER A 562 -4.25 -6.14 -25.96
N TYR A 563 -4.50 -5.59 -24.74
CA TYR A 563 -5.32 -6.23 -23.71
C TYR A 563 -6.82 -6.15 -24.01
N MET A 564 -7.33 -5.02 -24.47
CA MET A 564 -8.76 -4.80 -24.74
C MET A 564 -9.35 -5.71 -25.82
N TYR A 565 -8.55 -6.13 -26.80
CA TYR A 565 -9.04 -6.99 -27.90
C TYR A 565 -9.50 -8.39 -27.49
N LYS A 566 -9.25 -8.85 -26.26
CA LYS A 566 -9.58 -10.21 -25.82
C LYS A 566 -10.93 -10.32 -25.11
N ARG A 567 -11.40 -9.27 -24.46
CA ARG A 567 -12.65 -9.27 -23.71
C ARG A 567 -13.89 -9.23 -24.63
N THR A 568 -13.77 -8.64 -25.80
CA THR A 568 -14.87 -8.50 -26.77
C THR A 568 -15.20 -9.82 -27.51
N LYS A 569 -14.25 -10.79 -27.56
CA LYS A 569 -14.45 -12.06 -28.25
C LYS A 569 -15.11 -13.18 -27.44
N VAL A 570 -15.39 -12.97 -26.15
CA VAL A 570 -16.02 -13.96 -25.26
C VAL A 570 -17.54 -13.74 -25.16
N HIS A 571 -18.04 -12.60 -25.60
CA HIS A 571 -19.47 -12.24 -25.56
C HIS A 571 -20.14 -12.09 -26.93
N SER A 572 -19.51 -12.56 -28.01
CA SER A 572 -20.14 -12.63 -29.35
C SER A 572 -20.38 -14.08 -29.79
#